data_ece8e6a8f3f04e758cc8554a8d40df4a
#
_entry.id   ece8e6a8f3f04e758cc8554a8d40df4a
#
_cell.length_a   1.000
_cell.length_b   1.000
_cell.length_c   1.000
_cell.angle_alpha   90.00
_cell.angle_beta   90.00
_cell.angle_gamma   90.00
#
_symmetry.space_group_name_H-M   'P 1'
#
loop_
_entity.id
_entity.type
_entity.pdbx_description
1 polymer ?
#
loop_
_entity_poly.entity_id
_entity_poly.type
_entity_poly.pdbx_seq_one_letter_code
_entity_poly.pdbx_strand_id
1 'polypeptide(L)'
;MKIKLLWIGSFLALLPILSVSVSAHHAWSGYDMANITTVKGTVTQFDWGNPHVWINLEVKDDKGKIEKWSAGGPSPSRMAGTGWDKGTLKPGDQITAVGHRISDGTYSLRLEKVVLADGRELICYGGR
;
A
#
# COMPACT_ATOMS: atom_id res chain seq x y z
N MET A 1 -43.83 -13.50 63.15
CA MET A 1 -43.27 -14.02 61.90
C MET A 1 -42.56 -12.89 61.21
N LYS A 2 -41.24 -12.82 61.31
CA LYS A 2 -40.43 -11.68 60.78
C LYS A 2 -39.85 -12.12 59.46
N ILE A 3 -40.31 -11.55 58.34
CA ILE A 3 -39.78 -11.76 57.03
C ILE A 3 -38.51 -10.89 56.87
N LYS A 4 -37.35 -11.53 56.76
CA LYS A 4 -36.07 -10.85 56.44
C LYS A 4 -35.99 -10.71 54.90
N LEU A 5 -36.09 -9.46 54.45
CA LEU A 5 -35.88 -9.10 53.04
C LEU A 5 -34.37 -9.11 52.74
N LEU A 6 -33.94 -10.09 51.94
CA LEU A 6 -32.56 -10.14 51.45
C LEU A 6 -32.42 -9.22 50.24
N TRP A 7 -31.69 -8.15 50.41
CA TRP A 7 -31.25 -7.27 49.33
C TRP A 7 -30.14 -7.98 48.53
N ILE A 8 -30.45 -8.47 47.34
CA ILE A 8 -29.43 -8.93 46.40
C ILE A 8 -28.94 -7.71 45.62
N GLY A 9 -27.81 -7.16 46.05
CA GLY A 9 -27.14 -6.11 45.30
C GLY A 9 -26.55 -6.65 44.03
N SER A 10 -27.16 -6.32 42.86
CA SER A 10 -26.53 -6.57 41.54
C SER A 10 -25.34 -5.64 41.36
N PHE A 11 -24.15 -6.20 41.55
CA PHE A 11 -22.91 -5.52 41.20
C PHE A 11 -22.72 -5.61 39.67
N LEU A 12 -23.18 -4.59 38.97
CA LEU A 12 -22.95 -4.45 37.53
C LEU A 12 -21.49 -4.02 37.34
N ALA A 13 -20.62 -4.99 37.07
CA ALA A 13 -19.22 -4.74 36.76
C ALA A 13 -19.14 -4.01 35.41
N LEU A 14 -18.91 -2.72 35.42
CA LEU A 14 -18.57 -1.92 34.27
C LEU A 14 -17.17 -2.32 33.80
N LEU A 15 -17.06 -3.23 32.83
CA LEU A 15 -15.83 -3.50 32.12
C LEU A 15 -15.50 -2.30 31.22
N PRO A 16 -14.37 -1.63 31.42
CA PRO A 16 -13.94 -0.62 30.46
C PRO A 16 -13.63 -1.32 29.13
N ILE A 17 -14.40 -1.02 28.10
CA ILE A 17 -14.06 -1.38 26.73
C ILE A 17 -12.86 -0.52 26.35
N LEU A 18 -11.65 -1.08 26.50
CA LEU A 18 -10.45 -0.54 25.90
C LEU A 18 -10.58 -0.65 24.40
N SER A 19 -11.07 0.41 23.76
CA SER A 19 -10.99 0.56 22.32
C SER A 19 -9.51 0.70 21.94
N VAL A 20 -8.90 -0.42 21.58
CA VAL A 20 -7.59 -0.42 20.95
C VAL A 20 -7.79 0.18 19.57
N SER A 21 -7.44 1.44 19.41
CA SER A 21 -7.32 2.07 18.10
C SER A 21 -6.19 1.36 17.38
N VAL A 22 -6.54 0.36 16.55
CA VAL A 22 -5.61 -0.24 15.59
C VAL A 22 -5.31 0.85 14.58
N SER A 23 -4.19 1.53 14.79
CA SER A 23 -3.73 2.58 13.88
C SER A 23 -3.42 1.97 12.51
N ALA A 24 -4.19 2.36 11.49
CA ALA A 24 -4.00 1.95 10.10
C ALA A 24 -2.75 2.55 9.44
N HIS A 25 -1.79 3.07 10.22
CA HIS A 25 -0.59 3.76 9.74
C HIS A 25 0.57 2.87 9.31
N HIS A 26 0.40 1.53 9.30
CA HIS A 26 1.52 0.60 9.10
C HIS A 26 1.69 0.04 7.70
N ALA A 27 0.83 0.38 6.72
CA ALA A 27 0.91 -0.18 5.36
C ALA A 27 2.27 0.09 4.69
N TRP A 28 2.93 1.20 5.03
CA TRP A 28 4.23 1.60 4.47
C TRP A 28 5.35 1.61 5.51
N SER A 29 5.12 0.99 6.66
CA SER A 29 6.15 0.76 7.67
C SER A 29 7.27 -0.10 7.08
N GLY A 30 8.52 0.27 7.35
CA GLY A 30 9.69 -0.45 6.84
C GLY A 30 10.17 -0.02 5.46
N TYR A 31 9.50 0.93 4.79
CA TYR A 31 10.01 1.55 3.56
C TYR A 31 10.98 2.70 3.89
N ASP A 32 12.08 2.76 3.14
CA ASP A 32 13.08 3.84 3.29
C ASP A 32 12.56 5.14 2.68
N MET A 33 11.84 5.90 3.48
CA MET A 33 11.23 7.16 3.04
C MET A 33 12.24 8.28 2.82
N ALA A 34 13.50 8.12 3.22
CA ALA A 34 14.55 9.11 3.02
C ALA A 34 15.19 9.04 1.63
N ASN A 35 15.15 7.88 0.99
CA ASN A 35 15.81 7.63 -0.29
C ASN A 35 14.82 7.23 -1.37
N ILE A 36 15.05 7.75 -2.57
CA ILE A 36 14.30 7.38 -3.77
C ILE A 36 15.02 6.23 -4.48
N THR A 37 14.25 5.23 -4.86
CA THR A 37 14.67 4.12 -5.71
C THR A 37 13.92 4.17 -7.03
N THR A 38 14.64 3.97 -8.12
CA THR A 38 14.09 3.95 -9.48
C THR A 38 14.37 2.59 -10.10
N VAL A 39 13.34 1.93 -10.61
CA VAL A 39 13.48 0.65 -11.33
C VAL A 39 12.76 0.73 -12.67
N LYS A 40 13.42 0.24 -13.72
CA LYS A 40 12.84 0.13 -15.06
C LYS A 40 12.53 -1.34 -15.34
N GLY A 41 11.30 -1.62 -15.74
CA GLY A 41 10.88 -2.99 -15.96
C GLY A 41 9.65 -3.12 -16.85
N THR A 42 9.27 -4.38 -17.04
CA THR A 42 8.08 -4.77 -17.79
C THR A 42 6.96 -5.13 -16.81
N VAL A 43 5.80 -4.54 -16.99
CA VAL A 43 4.60 -4.88 -16.21
C VAL A 43 4.21 -6.32 -16.49
N THR A 44 4.06 -7.12 -15.45
CA THR A 44 3.51 -8.48 -15.54
C THR A 44 2.08 -8.56 -15.06
N GLN A 45 1.71 -7.69 -14.11
CA GLN A 45 0.35 -7.61 -13.56
C GLN A 45 0.07 -6.20 -13.04
N PHE A 46 -1.14 -5.74 -13.24
CA PHE A 46 -1.65 -4.48 -12.69
C PHE A 46 -2.95 -4.74 -11.94
N ASP A 47 -2.88 -4.67 -10.61
CA ASP A 47 -4.02 -4.90 -9.72
C ASP A 47 -4.62 -3.58 -9.30
N TRP A 48 -5.78 -3.25 -9.86
CA TRP A 48 -6.58 -2.09 -9.51
C TRP A 48 -7.56 -2.42 -8.39
N GLY A 49 -7.03 -2.65 -7.17
CA GLY A 49 -7.79 -3.16 -6.03
C GLY A 49 -7.61 -2.38 -4.74
N ASN A 50 -8.53 -2.58 -3.79
CA ASN A 50 -8.44 -2.04 -2.44
C ASN A 50 -7.73 -3.04 -1.49
N PRO A 51 -7.02 -2.55 -0.47
CA PRO A 51 -6.83 -1.14 -0.07
C PRO A 51 -5.77 -0.39 -0.88
N HIS A 52 -4.96 -1.08 -1.67
CA HIS A 52 -3.84 -0.51 -2.44
C HIS A 52 -3.82 -1.06 -3.85
N VAL A 53 -3.45 -0.19 -4.79
CA VAL A 53 -3.10 -0.60 -6.15
C VAL A 53 -1.70 -1.22 -6.15
N TRP A 54 -1.51 -2.30 -6.92
CA TRP A 54 -0.22 -2.97 -7.06
C TRP A 54 0.18 -3.13 -8.52
N ILE A 55 1.46 -2.92 -8.79
CA ILE A 55 2.09 -3.16 -10.08
C ILE A 55 3.20 -4.18 -9.88
N ASN A 56 3.09 -5.34 -10.51
CA ASN A 56 4.16 -6.32 -10.53
C ASN A 56 5.01 -6.13 -11.79
N LEU A 57 6.33 -6.17 -11.62
CA LEU A 57 7.32 -5.88 -12.65
C LEU A 57 8.36 -6.98 -12.74
N GLU A 58 8.82 -7.27 -13.94
CA GLU A 58 10.09 -7.92 -14.18
C GLU A 58 11.15 -6.87 -14.52
N VAL A 59 12.20 -6.83 -13.72
CA VAL A 59 13.32 -5.90 -13.84
C VAL A 59 14.58 -6.71 -14.13
N LYS A 60 15.31 -6.34 -15.15
CA LYS A 60 16.60 -6.96 -15.47
C LYS A 60 17.72 -6.21 -14.75
N ASP A 61 18.49 -6.90 -13.91
CA ASP A 61 19.66 -6.32 -13.27
C ASP A 61 20.83 -6.15 -14.25
N ASP A 62 21.94 -5.57 -13.80
CA ASP A 62 23.13 -5.30 -14.60
C ASP A 62 23.80 -6.58 -15.15
N LYS A 63 23.50 -7.73 -14.55
CA LYS A 63 24.00 -9.05 -14.96
C LYS A 63 23.03 -9.81 -15.86
N GLY A 64 21.87 -9.20 -16.19
CA GLY A 64 20.84 -9.81 -16.99
C GLY A 64 19.90 -10.73 -16.22
N LYS A 65 20.03 -10.84 -14.89
CA LYS A 65 19.12 -11.61 -14.04
C LYS A 65 17.77 -10.87 -13.91
N ILE A 66 16.70 -11.62 -14.00
CA ILE A 66 15.34 -11.10 -13.80
C ILE A 66 15.03 -11.06 -12.30
N GLU A 67 14.67 -9.88 -11.84
CA GLU A 67 14.14 -9.62 -10.49
C GLU A 67 12.65 -9.33 -10.59
N LYS A 68 11.86 -9.96 -9.71
CA LYS A 68 10.43 -9.72 -9.62
C LYS A 68 10.17 -8.65 -8.56
N TRP A 69 9.73 -7.49 -9.02
CA TRP A 69 9.43 -6.34 -8.18
C TRP A 69 7.92 -6.17 -7.99
N SER A 70 7.54 -5.65 -6.84
CA SER A 70 6.17 -5.27 -6.53
C SER A 70 6.15 -3.79 -6.11
N ALA A 71 5.35 -2.97 -6.79
CA ALA A 71 5.24 -1.56 -6.51
C ALA A 71 3.80 -1.22 -6.09
N GLY A 72 3.63 -0.76 -4.85
CA GLY A 72 2.34 -0.44 -4.26
C GLY A 72 2.05 1.04 -4.23
N GLY A 73 0.87 1.42 -4.68
CA GLY A 73 0.33 2.77 -4.64
C GLY A 73 -0.76 2.94 -3.59
N PRO A 74 -1.40 4.12 -3.53
CA PRO A 74 -2.58 4.35 -2.70
C PRO A 74 -3.78 3.57 -3.21
N SER A 75 -4.95 3.82 -2.63
CA SER A 75 -6.20 3.20 -3.08
C SER A 75 -6.58 3.63 -4.51
N PRO A 76 -7.39 2.83 -5.23
CA PRO A 76 -7.87 3.19 -6.56
C PRO A 76 -8.56 4.56 -6.60
N SER A 77 -9.36 4.90 -5.60
CA SER A 77 -10.05 6.19 -5.55
C SER A 77 -9.08 7.38 -5.47
N ARG A 78 -7.96 7.24 -4.75
CA ARG A 78 -6.93 8.29 -4.69
C ARG A 78 -6.17 8.40 -6.00
N MET A 79 -5.82 7.29 -6.62
CA MET A 79 -5.10 7.29 -7.89
C MET A 79 -5.97 7.78 -9.05
N ALA A 80 -7.27 7.51 -9.04
CA ALA A 80 -8.22 8.06 -10.02
C ALA A 80 -8.21 9.58 -10.02
N GLY A 81 -8.03 10.22 -8.86
CA GLY A 81 -7.90 11.67 -8.73
C GLY A 81 -6.64 12.26 -9.40
N THR A 82 -5.68 11.44 -9.76
CA THR A 82 -4.45 11.83 -10.48
C THR A 82 -4.36 11.27 -11.89
N GLY A 83 -5.47 10.80 -12.42
CA GLY A 83 -5.60 10.39 -13.83
C GLY A 83 -5.38 8.90 -14.09
N TRP A 84 -5.31 8.08 -13.04
CA TRP A 84 -5.22 6.64 -13.18
C TRP A 84 -6.59 5.99 -13.29
N ASP A 85 -6.65 4.87 -14.00
CA ASP A 85 -7.78 3.95 -14.03
C ASP A 85 -7.28 2.49 -14.19
N LYS A 86 -8.21 1.56 -14.16
CA LYS A 86 -7.91 0.12 -14.30
C LYS A 86 -7.26 -0.26 -15.65
N GLY A 87 -7.36 0.60 -16.66
CA GLY A 87 -6.78 0.41 -17.99
C GLY A 87 -5.47 1.16 -18.21
N THR A 88 -4.97 1.88 -17.21
CA THR A 88 -3.76 2.71 -17.34
C THR A 88 -2.52 1.90 -17.69
N LEU A 89 -2.38 0.72 -17.11
CA LEU A 89 -1.29 -0.21 -17.41
C LEU A 89 -1.86 -1.58 -17.79
N LYS A 90 -1.08 -2.31 -18.57
CA LYS A 90 -1.36 -3.70 -18.93
C LYS A 90 -0.09 -4.53 -18.96
N PRO A 91 -0.17 -5.86 -18.83
CA PRO A 91 0.99 -6.73 -19.01
C PRO A 91 1.72 -6.44 -20.32
N GLY A 92 3.05 -6.39 -20.25
CA GLY A 92 3.91 -6.06 -21.39
C GLY A 92 4.32 -4.59 -21.49
N ASP A 93 3.67 -3.68 -20.77
CA ASP A 93 4.05 -2.27 -20.76
C ASP A 93 5.44 -2.09 -20.12
N GLN A 94 6.28 -1.28 -20.78
CA GLN A 94 7.58 -0.85 -20.28
C GLN A 94 7.39 0.42 -19.45
N ILE A 95 7.78 0.39 -18.18
CA ILE A 95 7.66 1.55 -17.29
C ILE A 95 8.92 1.76 -16.47
N THR A 96 9.06 2.96 -15.93
CA THR A 96 9.98 3.28 -14.86
C THR A 96 9.17 3.58 -13.60
N ALA A 97 9.30 2.72 -12.59
CA ALA A 97 8.69 2.93 -11.29
C ALA A 97 9.65 3.70 -10.38
N VAL A 98 9.15 4.74 -9.75
CA VAL A 98 9.90 5.62 -8.85
C VAL A 98 9.22 5.62 -7.49
N GLY A 99 9.97 5.35 -6.43
CA GLY A 99 9.41 5.29 -5.09
C GLY A 99 10.45 4.97 -4.02
N HIS A 100 9.97 4.47 -2.91
CA HIS A 100 10.79 4.14 -1.74
C HIS A 100 10.88 2.62 -1.58
N ARG A 101 12.09 2.09 -1.50
CA ARG A 101 12.30 0.64 -1.35
C ARG A 101 12.05 0.22 0.08
N ILE A 102 11.51 -0.97 0.27
CA ILE A 102 11.43 -1.60 1.59
C ILE A 102 12.84 -1.95 2.10
N SER A 103 13.07 -1.75 3.40
CA SER A 103 14.41 -1.90 4.01
C SER A 103 14.79 -3.34 4.35
N ASP A 104 13.88 -4.30 4.20
CA ASP A 104 14.13 -5.73 4.49
C ASP A 104 14.91 -6.47 3.40
N GLY A 105 15.29 -5.76 2.32
CA GLY A 105 16.06 -6.31 1.21
C GLY A 105 15.23 -6.95 0.10
N THR A 106 13.92 -7.09 0.26
CA THR A 106 13.04 -7.58 -0.80
C THR A 106 12.86 -6.56 -1.92
N TYR A 107 12.31 -7.00 -3.07
CA TYR A 107 12.09 -6.17 -4.24
C TYR A 107 10.69 -5.55 -4.19
N SER A 108 10.49 -4.61 -3.26
CA SER A 108 9.22 -3.92 -3.08
C SER A 108 9.41 -2.40 -3.00
N LEU A 109 8.53 -1.66 -3.68
CA LEU A 109 8.48 -0.20 -3.66
C LEU A 109 7.15 0.30 -3.11
N ARG A 110 7.21 1.34 -2.28
CA ARG A 110 6.10 2.27 -2.12
C ARG A 110 6.18 3.29 -3.24
N LEU A 111 5.21 3.25 -4.13
CA LEU A 111 5.25 3.98 -5.39
C LEU A 111 4.94 5.48 -5.20
N GLU A 112 5.74 6.35 -5.78
CA GLU A 112 5.48 7.79 -5.85
C GLU A 112 4.97 8.20 -7.23
N LYS A 113 5.60 7.71 -8.29
CA LYS A 113 5.20 7.96 -9.67
C LYS A 113 5.65 6.85 -10.60
N VAL A 114 5.04 6.81 -11.75
CA VAL A 114 5.44 5.97 -12.88
C VAL A 114 5.75 6.86 -14.09
N VAL A 115 6.82 6.54 -14.78
CA VAL A 115 7.13 7.12 -16.10
C VAL A 115 6.81 6.07 -17.16
N LEU A 116 5.91 6.40 -18.07
CA LEU A 116 5.52 5.54 -19.19
C LEU A 116 6.61 5.52 -20.28
N ALA A 117 6.51 4.56 -21.20
CA ALA A 117 7.47 4.42 -22.31
C ALA A 117 7.53 5.66 -23.20
N ASP A 118 6.44 6.44 -23.32
CA ASP A 118 6.36 7.69 -24.08
C ASP A 118 6.87 8.92 -23.30
N GLY A 119 7.35 8.73 -22.06
CA GLY A 119 7.90 9.78 -21.20
C GLY A 119 6.88 10.50 -20.34
N ARG A 120 5.59 10.22 -20.44
CA ARG A 120 4.57 10.80 -19.55
C ARG A 120 4.77 10.31 -18.13
N GLU A 121 4.65 11.22 -17.19
CA GLU A 121 4.70 10.92 -15.76
C GLU A 121 3.29 10.82 -15.17
N LEU A 122 3.04 9.75 -14.46
CA LEU A 122 1.80 9.52 -13.71
C LEU A 122 2.10 9.52 -12.22
N ILE A 123 1.60 10.52 -11.51
CA ILE A 123 1.78 10.67 -10.07
C ILE A 123 0.78 9.79 -9.34
N CYS A 124 1.23 9.08 -8.30
CA CYS A 124 0.38 8.17 -7.53
C CYS A 124 -0.30 8.87 -6.35
N TYR A 125 0.37 9.86 -5.75
CA TYR A 125 -0.18 10.65 -4.65
C TYR A 125 -0.43 12.06 -5.14
N GLY A 126 -1.69 12.46 -5.26
CA GLY A 126 -2.07 13.83 -5.57
C GLY A 126 -1.52 14.78 -4.50
N GLY A 127 -1.00 15.96 -4.94
CA GLY A 127 -0.64 17.03 -4.03
C GLY A 127 -1.84 17.43 -3.17
N ARG A 128 -1.54 17.78 -1.93
CA ARG A 128 -2.51 18.45 -1.04
C ARG A 128 -2.69 19.90 -1.47
#